data_580a5ca752675ce76ce27a815ff1d97a
#
_entry.id   580a5ca752675ce76ce27a815ff1d97a
#
_cell.length_a   1.000
_cell.length_b   1.000
_cell.length_c   1.000
_cell.angle_alpha   90.00
_cell.angle_beta   90.00
_cell.angle_gamma   90.00
#
_symmetry.space_group_name_H-M   'P 1'
#
loop_
_entity.id
_entity.type
_entity.pdbx_description
1 polymer ?
#
loop_
_entity_poly.entity_id
_entity_poly.type
_entity_poly.pdbx_seq_one_letter_code
_entity_poly.pdbx_strand_id
1 'polypeptide(L)'
;LSRGLGDVYKRQVYNKEKVKEEDMWSCMELALLAPNSSNLQPWEFYWVRSTKKKQKLISYCLGQPAAATAQELVVAVARPDYWKVNQKRMLELIAEMGEKAPKSVKKYYGRIVPLAYRQGFLSIRGYLKKIAMEIRGIKKPTPREPYSKRGMAVWAHKSTALACENLMLALRAYGYDSCPMEGIDSKRIKKLLELKKPAEISMVLSAGKRAENGVYGKQVRFNSKYFIHEL
;
A
#
# COMPACT_ATOMS: atom_id res chain seq x y z
N LEU A 1 20.72 4.64 -13.19
CA LEU A 1 19.32 4.36 -12.77
C LEU A 1 19.14 3.99 -11.28
N SER A 2 20.21 3.71 -10.53
CA SER A 2 20.13 3.20 -9.14
C SER A 2 20.19 4.28 -8.04
N ARG A 3 20.16 5.56 -8.36
CA ARG A 3 20.44 6.64 -7.40
C ARG A 3 19.24 7.15 -6.60
N GLY A 4 18.13 6.45 -6.49
CA GLY A 4 16.97 7.08 -5.91
C GLY A 4 15.99 6.23 -5.14
N LEU A 5 16.07 4.91 -5.17
CA LEU A 5 15.12 4.06 -4.47
C LEU A 5 15.75 3.44 -3.23
N GLY A 6 15.24 3.84 -2.09
CA GLY A 6 15.48 3.20 -0.82
C GLY A 6 16.92 3.23 -0.31
N ASP A 7 17.29 4.30 0.36
CA ASP A 7 18.55 4.35 1.08
C ASP A 7 18.35 4.18 2.57
N VAL A 8 19.31 3.51 3.23
CA VAL A 8 19.32 3.27 4.68
C VAL A 8 19.34 4.58 5.46
N TYR A 9 19.90 5.63 4.90
CA TYR A 9 19.90 6.96 5.48
C TYR A 9 18.71 7.78 4.96
N LYS A 10 17.51 7.42 5.37
CA LYS A 10 16.23 8.09 5.08
C LYS A 10 16.16 9.55 5.60
N ARG A 11 17.26 10.23 5.65
CA ARG A 11 17.36 11.64 5.99
C ARG A 11 17.37 12.45 4.70
N GLN A 12 16.34 12.26 3.89
CA GLN A 12 16.18 13.04 2.69
C GLN A 12 15.76 14.45 3.06
N VAL A 13 16.45 15.43 2.52
CA VAL A 13 16.09 16.84 2.59
C VAL A 13 15.71 17.28 1.19
N TYR A 14 14.56 17.93 1.09
CA TYR A 14 14.05 18.48 -0.16
C TYR A 14 14.36 19.99 -0.23
N ASN A 15 14.53 20.50 -1.44
CA ASN A 15 14.60 21.93 -1.69
C ASN A 15 13.19 22.56 -1.68
N LYS A 16 13.10 23.87 -1.92
CA LYS A 16 11.82 24.61 -1.91
C LYS A 16 11.07 24.57 -3.25
N GLU A 17 11.59 23.87 -4.25
CA GLU A 17 10.96 23.75 -5.56
C GLU A 17 9.67 22.93 -5.43
N LYS A 18 8.58 23.51 -5.91
CA LYS A 18 7.26 22.88 -5.82
C LYS A 18 7.17 21.65 -6.73
N VAL A 19 6.49 20.62 -6.24
CA VAL A 19 6.02 19.53 -7.09
C VAL A 19 4.82 20.05 -7.88
N LYS A 20 4.79 19.83 -9.18
CA LYS A 20 3.64 20.18 -10.01
C LYS A 20 2.45 19.32 -9.63
N GLU A 21 1.29 19.94 -9.51
CA GLU A 21 0.06 19.25 -9.13
C GLU A 21 -0.31 18.14 -10.12
N GLU A 22 -0.16 18.41 -11.40
CA GLU A 22 -0.43 17.47 -12.50
C GLU A 22 0.48 16.24 -12.44
N ASP A 23 1.79 16.45 -12.16
CA ASP A 23 2.76 15.37 -12.00
C ASP A 23 2.39 14.50 -10.81
N MET A 24 1.96 15.13 -9.69
CA MET A 24 1.56 14.40 -8.49
C MET A 24 0.31 13.54 -8.73
N TRP A 25 -0.70 14.07 -9.44
CA TRP A 25 -1.87 13.31 -9.84
C TRP A 25 -1.50 12.13 -10.73
N SER A 26 -0.69 12.37 -11.78
CA SER A 26 -0.22 11.31 -12.68
C SER A 26 0.53 10.21 -11.93
N CYS A 27 1.41 10.60 -10.99
CA CYS A 27 2.13 9.62 -10.16
C CYS A 27 1.20 8.80 -9.26
N MET A 28 0.17 9.42 -8.68
CA MET A 28 -0.81 8.69 -7.87
C MET A 28 -1.67 7.75 -8.72
N GLU A 29 -2.07 8.14 -9.93
CA GLU A 29 -2.79 7.25 -10.85
C GLU A 29 -1.93 6.04 -11.25
N LEU A 30 -0.64 6.25 -11.54
CA LEU A 30 0.31 5.16 -11.81
C LEU A 30 0.48 4.23 -10.60
N ALA A 31 0.39 4.75 -9.38
CA ALA A 31 0.40 3.92 -8.17
C ALA A 31 -0.78 2.94 -8.13
N LEU A 32 -1.96 3.36 -8.58
CA LEU A 32 -3.16 2.52 -8.59
C LEU A 32 -3.09 1.35 -9.58
N LEU A 33 -2.14 1.37 -10.53
CA LEU A 33 -1.89 0.27 -11.48
C LEU A 33 -1.08 -0.88 -10.86
N ALA A 34 -0.70 -0.79 -9.59
CA ALA A 34 0.06 -1.84 -8.92
C ALA A 34 -0.69 -3.20 -8.92
N PRO A 35 0.03 -4.31 -9.16
CA PRO A 35 -0.57 -5.62 -9.07
C PRO A 35 -1.03 -5.92 -7.64
N ASN A 36 -2.18 -6.58 -7.51
CA ASN A 36 -2.70 -6.95 -6.20
C ASN A 36 -3.56 -8.21 -6.28
N SER A 37 -3.62 -8.94 -5.18
CA SER A 37 -4.35 -10.20 -5.12
C SER A 37 -5.84 -10.01 -5.38
N SER A 38 -6.36 -10.77 -6.34
CA SER A 38 -7.77 -10.74 -6.77
C SER A 38 -8.23 -9.38 -7.32
N ASN A 39 -7.34 -8.49 -7.68
CA ASN A 39 -7.64 -7.13 -8.11
C ASN A 39 -8.63 -6.39 -7.17
N LEU A 40 -8.48 -6.62 -5.87
CA LEU A 40 -9.35 -6.03 -4.85
C LEU A 40 -8.88 -4.69 -4.30
N GLN A 41 -7.73 -4.21 -4.75
CA GLN A 41 -7.22 -2.86 -4.53
C GLN A 41 -7.45 -2.34 -3.10
N PRO A 42 -6.87 -3.00 -2.08
CA PRO A 42 -7.18 -2.73 -0.68
C PRO A 42 -6.40 -1.55 -0.12
N TRP A 43 -6.45 -0.43 -0.80
CA TRP A 43 -5.69 0.78 -0.44
C TRP A 43 -6.51 2.05 -0.60
N GLU A 44 -6.07 3.11 0.10
CA GLU A 44 -6.41 4.51 -0.12
C GLU A 44 -5.15 5.35 0.02
N PHE A 45 -5.06 6.42 -0.75
CA PHE A 45 -4.01 7.42 -0.64
C PHE A 45 -4.61 8.77 -0.26
N TYR A 46 -4.10 9.35 0.82
CA TYR A 46 -4.48 10.67 1.30
C TYR A 46 -3.36 11.66 1.01
N TRP A 47 -3.51 12.44 -0.02
CA TRP A 47 -2.62 13.55 -0.32
C TRP A 47 -2.95 14.73 0.59
N VAL A 48 -2.04 15.07 1.51
CA VAL A 48 -2.29 16.05 2.57
C VAL A 48 -1.90 17.45 2.11
N ARG A 49 -2.84 18.18 1.53
CA ARG A 49 -2.63 19.53 0.96
C ARG A 49 -2.86 20.66 1.99
N SER A 50 -3.71 20.46 2.99
CA SER A 50 -3.98 21.47 4.03
C SER A 50 -2.73 21.75 4.86
N THR A 51 -2.28 23.00 4.90
CA THR A 51 -1.12 23.43 5.69
C THR A 51 -1.22 23.01 7.16
N LYS A 52 -2.39 23.19 7.78
CA LYS A 52 -2.64 22.81 9.18
C LYS A 52 -2.52 21.30 9.39
N LYS A 53 -3.09 20.50 8.48
CA LYS A 53 -2.99 19.03 8.55
C LYS A 53 -1.56 18.56 8.24
N LYS A 54 -0.87 19.19 7.28
CA LYS A 54 0.52 18.88 6.92
C LYS A 54 1.47 19.12 8.10
N GLN A 55 1.35 20.24 8.81
CA GLN A 55 2.14 20.51 10.02
C GLN A 55 1.94 19.45 11.10
N LYS A 56 0.69 19.04 11.35
CA LYS A 56 0.39 17.94 12.28
C LYS A 56 0.99 16.62 11.80
N LEU A 57 0.87 16.31 10.51
CA LEU A 57 1.42 15.07 9.95
C LEU A 57 2.94 15.03 10.09
N ILE A 58 3.64 16.15 9.87
CA ILE A 58 5.09 16.26 10.10
C ILE A 58 5.44 15.90 11.55
N SER A 59 4.71 16.44 12.53
CA SER A 59 4.96 16.09 13.93
C SER A 59 4.68 14.61 14.22
N TYR A 60 3.69 14.00 13.57
CA TYR A 60 3.36 12.58 13.71
C TYR A 60 4.33 11.67 12.96
N CYS A 61 5.12 12.22 12.04
CA CYS A 61 6.30 11.59 11.45
C CYS A 61 7.56 11.85 12.28
N LEU A 62 7.43 12.20 13.56
CA LEU A 62 8.52 12.43 14.52
C LEU A 62 9.47 13.56 14.08
N GLY A 63 9.00 14.52 13.31
CA GLY A 63 9.80 15.63 12.81
C GLY A 63 10.95 15.21 11.88
N GLN A 64 10.89 14.03 11.28
CA GLN A 64 11.94 13.56 10.38
C GLN A 64 12.18 14.59 9.25
N PRO A 65 13.43 14.86 8.88
CA PRO A 65 13.76 15.84 7.82
C PRO A 65 13.01 15.55 6.51
N ALA A 66 12.84 14.27 6.16
CA ALA A 66 12.09 13.87 5.00
C ALA A 66 10.61 14.31 5.03
N ALA A 67 9.99 14.41 6.22
CA ALA A 67 8.64 14.95 6.35
C ALA A 67 8.65 16.48 6.46
N ALA A 68 9.60 17.03 7.23
CA ALA A 68 9.65 18.45 7.54
C ALA A 68 9.95 19.34 6.32
N THR A 69 10.77 18.85 5.39
CA THR A 69 11.18 19.58 4.19
C THR A 69 10.38 19.22 2.94
N ALA A 70 9.55 18.17 3.01
CA ALA A 70 8.78 17.68 1.86
C ALA A 70 7.83 18.73 1.28
N GLN A 71 7.81 18.82 -0.04
CA GLN A 71 6.81 19.62 -0.74
C GLN A 71 5.45 18.92 -0.68
N GLU A 72 5.43 17.60 -0.81
CA GLU A 72 4.20 16.82 -0.74
C GLU A 72 4.29 15.68 0.27
N LEU A 73 3.17 15.39 0.92
CA LEU A 73 3.01 14.27 1.84
C LEU A 73 1.77 13.46 1.48
N VAL A 74 1.95 12.16 1.31
CA VAL A 74 0.88 11.20 1.03
C VAL A 74 0.86 10.14 2.11
N VAL A 75 -0.31 9.91 2.69
CA VAL A 75 -0.52 8.81 3.65
C VAL A 75 -1.12 7.63 2.90
N ALA A 76 -0.41 6.53 2.87
CA ALA A 76 -0.89 5.26 2.32
C ALA A 76 -1.61 4.46 3.40
N VAL A 77 -2.87 4.12 3.13
CA VAL A 77 -3.77 3.44 4.06
C VAL A 77 -4.12 2.07 3.52
N ALA A 78 -3.83 1.03 4.27
CA ALA A 78 -4.29 -0.32 4.00
C ALA A 78 -5.74 -0.50 4.44
N ARG A 79 -6.58 -1.04 3.56
CA ARG A 79 -8.02 -1.24 3.74
C ARG A 79 -8.41 -2.72 3.69
N PRO A 80 -8.23 -3.46 4.81
CA PRO A 80 -8.59 -4.87 4.87
C PRO A 80 -10.07 -5.16 4.61
N ASP A 81 -10.93 -4.16 4.77
CA ASP A 81 -12.38 -4.21 4.55
C ASP A 81 -12.80 -4.02 3.09
N TYR A 82 -11.95 -3.44 2.25
CA TYR A 82 -12.28 -3.09 0.87
C TYR A 82 -12.54 -4.29 -0.03
N TRP A 83 -12.15 -5.49 0.38
CA TRP A 83 -12.47 -6.69 -0.40
C TRP A 83 -13.97 -6.83 -0.67
N LYS A 84 -14.84 -6.42 0.28
CA LYS A 84 -16.31 -6.49 0.09
C LYS A 84 -16.80 -5.46 -0.92
N VAL A 85 -16.37 -4.22 -0.76
CA VAL A 85 -16.79 -3.11 -1.62
C VAL A 85 -16.28 -3.34 -3.04
N ASN A 86 -15.00 -3.69 -3.16
CA ASN A 86 -14.37 -3.87 -4.47
C ASN A 86 -14.78 -5.18 -5.15
N GLN A 87 -15.10 -6.24 -4.37
CA GLN A 87 -15.76 -7.43 -4.92
C GLN A 87 -17.12 -7.08 -5.55
N LYS A 88 -17.91 -6.21 -4.91
CA LYS A 88 -19.19 -5.74 -5.45
C LYS A 88 -18.99 -4.93 -6.73
N ARG A 89 -18.05 -3.97 -6.73
CA ARG A 89 -17.67 -3.20 -7.93
C ARG A 89 -17.23 -4.10 -9.09
N MET A 90 -16.42 -5.14 -8.78
CA MET A 90 -16.01 -6.12 -9.81
C MET A 90 -17.21 -6.90 -10.37
N LEU A 91 -18.19 -7.26 -9.55
CA LEU A 91 -19.41 -7.93 -10.03
C LEU A 91 -20.28 -7.00 -10.87
N GLU A 92 -20.34 -5.71 -10.55
CA GLU A 92 -21.02 -4.68 -11.35
C GLU A 92 -20.36 -4.54 -12.74
N LEU A 93 -19.03 -4.38 -12.79
CA LEU A 93 -18.28 -4.35 -14.06
C LEU A 93 -18.48 -5.63 -14.89
N ILE A 94 -18.50 -6.80 -14.24
CA ILE A 94 -18.74 -8.09 -14.90
C ILE A 94 -20.19 -8.16 -15.45
N ALA A 95 -21.15 -7.58 -14.75
CA ALA A 95 -22.54 -7.53 -15.22
C ALA A 95 -22.69 -6.62 -16.47
N GLU A 96 -21.99 -5.49 -16.50
CA GLU A 96 -21.93 -4.59 -17.66
C GLU A 96 -21.33 -5.26 -18.92
N MET A 97 -20.43 -6.21 -18.74
CA MET A 97 -19.89 -7.01 -19.86
C MET A 97 -20.93 -7.98 -20.47
N GLY A 98 -22.05 -8.23 -19.79
CA GLY A 98 -23.13 -9.09 -20.25
C GLY A 98 -22.68 -10.54 -20.56
N GLU A 99 -23.01 -11.00 -21.76
CA GLU A 99 -22.64 -12.36 -22.22
C GLU A 99 -21.13 -12.52 -22.51
N LYS A 100 -20.41 -11.42 -22.77
CA LYS A 100 -18.98 -11.41 -23.00
C LYS A 100 -18.18 -11.76 -21.74
N ALA A 101 -18.78 -11.66 -20.56
CA ALA A 101 -18.11 -11.96 -19.30
C ALA A 101 -17.87 -13.47 -19.13
N PRO A 102 -16.60 -13.92 -18.98
CA PRO A 102 -16.30 -15.34 -18.80
C PRO A 102 -17.00 -15.92 -17.56
N LYS A 103 -17.61 -17.11 -17.69
CA LYS A 103 -18.28 -17.81 -16.57
C LYS A 103 -17.32 -18.05 -15.38
N SER A 104 -16.05 -18.31 -15.66
CA SER A 104 -15.01 -18.46 -14.64
C SER A 104 -14.82 -17.21 -13.78
N VAL A 105 -14.85 -16.02 -14.37
CA VAL A 105 -14.71 -14.72 -13.69
C VAL A 105 -15.95 -14.44 -12.83
N LYS A 106 -17.15 -14.69 -13.35
CA LYS A 106 -18.40 -14.62 -12.56
C LYS A 106 -18.36 -15.54 -11.34
N LYS A 107 -17.92 -16.78 -11.50
CA LYS A 107 -17.75 -17.75 -10.41
C LYS A 107 -16.67 -17.30 -9.42
N TYR A 108 -15.56 -16.75 -9.89
CA TYR A 108 -14.45 -16.30 -9.06
C TYR A 108 -14.91 -15.20 -8.09
N TYR A 109 -15.43 -14.11 -8.60
CA TYR A 109 -15.87 -12.99 -7.74
C TYR A 109 -17.15 -13.29 -6.97
N GLY A 110 -18.04 -14.11 -7.51
CA GLY A 110 -19.32 -14.48 -6.84
C GLY A 110 -19.16 -15.50 -5.71
N ARG A 111 -18.16 -16.40 -5.80
CA ARG A 111 -18.02 -17.51 -4.83
C ARG A 111 -16.63 -17.60 -4.19
N ILE A 112 -15.56 -17.56 -5.00
CA ILE A 112 -14.20 -17.81 -4.50
C ILE A 112 -13.72 -16.65 -3.62
N VAL A 113 -13.87 -15.40 -4.09
CA VAL A 113 -13.47 -14.21 -3.32
C VAL A 113 -14.17 -14.15 -1.95
N PRO A 114 -15.51 -14.25 -1.84
CA PRO A 114 -16.16 -14.28 -0.53
C PRO A 114 -15.68 -15.44 0.37
N LEU A 115 -15.44 -16.62 -0.21
CA LEU A 115 -14.92 -17.76 0.54
C LEU A 115 -13.51 -17.49 1.07
N ALA A 116 -12.64 -16.86 0.25
CA ALA A 116 -11.26 -16.59 0.61
C ALA A 116 -11.13 -15.46 1.66
N TYR A 117 -11.88 -14.37 1.53
CA TYR A 117 -11.67 -13.16 2.32
C TYR A 117 -12.63 -12.99 3.50
N ARG A 118 -13.79 -13.68 3.54
CA ARG A 118 -14.74 -13.54 4.65
C ARG A 118 -14.24 -14.24 5.91
N GLN A 119 -14.10 -13.48 7.01
CA GLN A 119 -13.61 -13.98 8.31
C GLN A 119 -14.76 -14.33 9.30
N GLY A 120 -15.94 -13.71 9.12
CA GLY A 120 -17.06 -13.87 10.05
C GLY A 120 -16.90 -13.08 11.37
N PHE A 121 -17.88 -13.24 12.25
CA PHE A 121 -17.86 -12.63 13.58
C PHE A 121 -16.71 -13.25 14.40
N LEU A 122 -15.95 -12.43 15.13
CA LEU A 122 -14.78 -12.84 15.92
C LEU A 122 -13.76 -13.74 15.17
N SER A 123 -13.78 -13.73 13.83
CA SER A 123 -12.95 -14.61 12.98
C SER A 123 -13.23 -16.11 13.12
N ILE A 124 -14.33 -16.53 13.75
CA ILE A 124 -14.70 -17.95 13.93
C ILE A 124 -14.72 -18.66 12.59
N ARG A 125 -15.37 -18.07 11.58
CA ARG A 125 -15.41 -18.64 10.23
C ARG A 125 -14.02 -18.75 9.59
N GLY A 126 -13.15 -17.81 9.88
CA GLY A 126 -11.76 -17.84 9.44
C GLY A 126 -11.00 -19.02 10.06
N TYR A 127 -11.16 -19.27 11.34
CA TYR A 127 -10.52 -20.41 12.01
C TYR A 127 -11.05 -21.76 11.53
N LEU A 128 -12.37 -21.91 11.34
CA LEU A 128 -12.96 -23.13 10.74
C LEU A 128 -12.41 -23.36 9.33
N LYS A 129 -12.30 -22.29 8.54
CA LYS A 129 -11.67 -22.35 7.23
C LYS A 129 -10.21 -22.80 7.33
N LYS A 130 -9.44 -22.28 8.30
CA LYS A 130 -8.05 -22.71 8.52
C LYS A 130 -7.96 -24.21 8.73
N ILE A 131 -8.76 -24.76 9.64
CA ILE A 131 -8.79 -26.22 9.92
C ILE A 131 -9.09 -27.00 8.64
N ALA A 132 -10.12 -26.62 7.90
CA ALA A 132 -10.48 -27.28 6.65
C ALA A 132 -9.35 -27.20 5.59
N MET A 133 -8.62 -26.08 5.56
CA MET A 133 -7.49 -25.88 4.64
C MET A 133 -6.26 -26.70 5.07
N GLU A 134 -6.01 -26.85 6.38
CA GLU A 134 -4.94 -27.74 6.88
C GLU A 134 -5.21 -29.20 6.51
N ILE A 135 -6.44 -29.70 6.78
CA ILE A 135 -6.85 -31.07 6.42
C ILE A 135 -6.71 -31.27 4.89
N ARG A 136 -7.24 -30.35 4.10
CA ARG A 136 -7.12 -30.44 2.64
C ARG A 136 -5.67 -30.40 2.18
N GLY A 137 -4.86 -29.58 2.84
CA GLY A 137 -3.44 -29.34 2.52
C GLY A 137 -2.55 -30.56 2.71
N ILE A 138 -3.01 -31.57 3.46
CA ILE A 138 -2.30 -32.86 3.61
C ILE A 138 -2.19 -33.57 2.24
N LYS A 139 -3.24 -33.47 1.43
CA LYS A 139 -3.32 -34.22 0.15
C LYS A 139 -3.17 -33.35 -1.09
N LYS A 140 -3.40 -32.04 -0.99
CA LYS A 140 -3.43 -31.15 -2.16
C LYS A 140 -2.85 -29.78 -1.84
N PRO A 141 -2.08 -29.16 -2.74
CA PRO A 141 -1.68 -27.77 -2.59
C PRO A 141 -2.90 -26.89 -2.30
N THR A 142 -2.82 -26.11 -1.23
CA THR A 142 -3.97 -25.35 -0.73
C THR A 142 -3.51 -23.99 -0.23
N PRO A 143 -4.15 -22.85 -0.64
CA PRO A 143 -3.85 -21.55 -0.10
C PRO A 143 -4.17 -21.52 1.40
N ARG A 144 -3.26 -21.03 2.23
CA ARG A 144 -3.38 -21.01 3.69
C ARG A 144 -3.87 -19.69 4.25
N GLU A 145 -3.66 -18.58 3.53
CA GLU A 145 -3.99 -17.22 3.97
C GLU A 145 -4.90 -16.50 2.97
N PRO A 146 -5.65 -15.47 3.42
CA PRO A 146 -5.83 -15.02 4.80
C PRO A 146 -6.96 -15.81 5.52
N TYR A 147 -6.78 -16.12 6.80
CA TYR A 147 -7.85 -16.75 7.61
C TYR A 147 -8.26 -15.93 8.84
N SER A 148 -7.53 -14.88 9.20
CA SER A 148 -7.76 -14.06 10.38
C SER A 148 -7.81 -12.56 10.04
N LYS A 149 -8.26 -11.73 10.99
CA LYS A 149 -8.20 -10.26 10.84
C LYS A 149 -6.76 -9.79 10.61
N ARG A 150 -5.79 -10.40 11.31
CA ARG A 150 -4.36 -10.10 11.12
C ARG A 150 -3.90 -10.51 9.73
N GLY A 151 -4.28 -11.70 9.24
CA GLY A 151 -3.98 -12.14 7.88
C GLY A 151 -4.57 -11.19 6.82
N MET A 152 -5.77 -10.65 7.07
CA MET A 152 -6.39 -9.65 6.21
C MET A 152 -5.61 -8.32 6.22
N ALA A 153 -5.12 -7.89 7.39
CA ALA A 153 -4.27 -6.71 7.48
C ALA A 153 -2.95 -6.90 6.71
N VAL A 154 -2.27 -8.03 6.92
CA VAL A 154 -1.04 -8.39 6.19
C VAL A 154 -1.27 -8.41 4.67
N TRP A 155 -2.38 -8.99 4.21
CA TRP A 155 -2.77 -8.99 2.80
C TRP A 155 -2.93 -7.57 2.25
N ALA A 156 -3.64 -6.71 2.99
CA ALA A 156 -3.87 -5.34 2.56
C ALA A 156 -2.57 -4.52 2.54
N HIS A 157 -1.72 -4.66 3.58
CA HIS A 157 -0.42 -3.96 3.63
C HIS A 157 0.52 -4.39 2.51
N LYS A 158 0.60 -5.69 2.18
CA LYS A 158 1.42 -6.16 1.05
C LYS A 158 0.99 -5.52 -0.27
N SER A 159 -0.32 -5.48 -0.54
CA SER A 159 -0.84 -4.84 -1.75
C SER A 159 -0.59 -3.32 -1.74
N THR A 160 -0.82 -2.66 -0.61
CA THR A 160 -0.56 -1.21 -0.47
C THR A 160 0.91 -0.88 -0.65
N ALA A 161 1.82 -1.73 -0.17
CA ALA A 161 3.27 -1.53 -0.33
C ALA A 161 3.69 -1.58 -1.82
N LEU A 162 3.10 -2.48 -2.62
CA LEU A 162 3.34 -2.51 -4.07
C LEU A 162 2.86 -1.22 -4.76
N ALA A 163 1.72 -0.68 -4.34
CA ALA A 163 1.23 0.61 -4.86
C ALA A 163 2.11 1.79 -4.41
N CYS A 164 2.66 1.75 -3.19
CA CYS A 164 3.64 2.74 -2.73
C CYS A 164 4.94 2.67 -3.54
N GLU A 165 5.41 1.48 -3.89
CA GLU A 165 6.59 1.32 -4.75
C GLU A 165 6.35 1.91 -6.14
N ASN A 166 5.19 1.62 -6.77
CA ASN A 166 4.81 2.24 -8.03
C ASN A 166 4.79 3.78 -7.93
N LEU A 167 4.23 4.35 -6.83
CA LEU A 167 4.24 5.80 -6.60
C LEU A 167 5.66 6.35 -6.54
N MET A 168 6.56 5.68 -5.82
CA MET A 168 7.96 6.12 -5.70
C MET A 168 8.70 6.03 -7.04
N LEU A 169 8.46 4.98 -7.82
CA LEU A 169 9.02 4.82 -9.16
C LEU A 169 8.50 5.90 -10.13
N ALA A 170 7.19 6.17 -10.09
CA ALA A 170 6.57 7.21 -10.89
C ALA A 170 7.15 8.60 -10.54
N LEU A 171 7.18 8.97 -9.25
CA LEU A 171 7.80 10.21 -8.80
C LEU A 171 9.23 10.33 -9.31
N ARG A 172 10.01 9.25 -9.25
CA ARG A 172 11.37 9.26 -9.77
C ARG A 172 11.43 9.47 -11.27
N ALA A 173 10.53 8.87 -12.04
CA ALA A 173 10.43 9.06 -13.49
C ALA A 173 10.08 10.51 -13.85
N TYR A 174 9.26 11.18 -13.05
CA TYR A 174 8.91 12.60 -13.19
C TYR A 174 9.99 13.55 -12.62
N GLY A 175 11.13 13.02 -12.16
CA GLY A 175 12.27 13.83 -11.69
C GLY A 175 12.17 14.29 -10.23
N TYR A 176 11.26 13.70 -9.45
CA TYR A 176 11.15 13.92 -8.02
C TYR A 176 11.81 12.79 -7.22
N ASP A 177 12.21 13.10 -6.02
CA ASP A 177 12.64 12.12 -5.04
C ASP A 177 11.51 11.88 -4.03
N SER A 178 11.52 10.70 -3.42
CA SER A 178 10.53 10.29 -2.42
C SER A 178 11.17 9.52 -1.28
N CYS A 179 10.53 9.53 -0.13
CA CYS A 179 10.98 8.76 1.03
C CYS A 179 9.79 8.11 1.74
N PRO A 180 9.73 6.76 1.80
CA PRO A 180 8.74 6.06 2.60
C PRO A 180 9.13 6.11 4.08
N MET A 181 8.18 6.41 4.95
CA MET A 181 8.36 6.52 6.39
C MET A 181 7.38 5.61 7.13
N GLU A 182 7.91 4.68 7.92
CA GLU A 182 7.15 3.80 8.80
C GLU A 182 7.35 4.14 10.29
N GLY A 183 8.41 4.88 10.64
CA GLY A 183 8.63 5.46 11.97
C GLY A 183 7.67 6.63 12.22
N ILE A 184 6.40 6.34 12.47
CA ILE A 184 5.30 7.30 12.53
C ILE A 184 4.33 6.99 13.67
N ASP A 185 3.61 7.99 14.17
CA ASP A 185 2.49 7.79 15.10
C ASP A 185 1.20 7.48 14.33
N SER A 186 1.03 6.20 13.99
CA SER A 186 -0.12 5.73 13.21
C SER A 186 -1.47 6.02 13.87
N LYS A 187 -1.55 6.05 15.21
CA LYS A 187 -2.79 6.34 15.94
C LYS A 187 -3.22 7.80 15.75
N ARG A 188 -2.28 8.75 15.87
CA ARG A 188 -2.56 10.16 15.65
C ARG A 188 -2.87 10.46 14.19
N ILE A 189 -2.19 9.80 13.25
CA ILE A 189 -2.46 9.93 11.81
C ILE A 189 -3.87 9.42 11.49
N LYS A 190 -4.28 8.27 12.01
CA LYS A 190 -5.66 7.77 11.85
C LYS A 190 -6.69 8.76 12.34
N LYS A 191 -6.48 9.40 13.51
CA LYS A 191 -7.36 10.42 14.04
C LYS A 191 -7.38 11.69 13.16
N LEU A 192 -6.22 12.11 12.62
CA LEU A 192 -6.10 13.27 11.73
C LEU A 192 -6.90 13.09 10.44
N LEU A 193 -6.93 11.85 9.93
CA LEU A 193 -7.66 11.47 8.71
C LEU A 193 -9.07 10.92 8.99
N GLU A 194 -9.52 10.91 10.25
CA GLU A 194 -10.84 10.44 10.67
C GLU A 194 -11.14 8.98 10.25
N LEU A 195 -10.09 8.17 10.17
CA LEU A 195 -10.19 6.79 9.72
C LEU A 195 -10.79 5.88 10.78
N LYS A 196 -11.82 5.13 10.37
CA LYS A 196 -12.45 4.10 11.20
C LYS A 196 -11.74 2.75 11.04
N LYS A 197 -11.87 1.87 12.04
CA LYS A 197 -11.46 0.46 11.92
C LYS A 197 -12.21 -0.20 10.75
N PRO A 198 -11.59 -1.11 10.01
CA PRO A 198 -10.26 -1.70 10.22
C PRO A 198 -9.13 -1.05 9.40
N ALA A 199 -9.30 0.19 8.90
CA ALA A 199 -8.24 0.89 8.17
C ALA A 199 -6.94 0.97 9.00
N GLU A 200 -5.78 0.77 8.35
CA GLU A 200 -4.47 0.84 8.99
C GLU A 200 -3.52 1.71 8.15
N ILE A 201 -2.69 2.52 8.82
CA ILE A 201 -1.67 3.29 8.13
C ILE A 201 -0.56 2.33 7.70
N SER A 202 -0.28 2.27 6.40
CA SER A 202 0.82 1.46 5.89
C SER A 202 2.14 2.21 6.01
N MET A 203 2.19 3.41 5.43
CA MET A 203 3.34 4.30 5.53
C MET A 203 2.93 5.73 5.18
N VAL A 204 3.83 6.68 5.44
CA VAL A 204 3.75 8.05 4.89
C VAL A 204 4.85 8.20 3.85
N LEU A 205 4.48 8.71 2.69
CA LEU A 205 5.40 9.01 1.60
C LEU A 205 5.60 10.52 1.52
N SER A 206 6.84 10.95 1.56
CA SER A 206 7.21 12.32 1.25
C SER A 206 7.70 12.44 -0.19
N ALA A 207 7.47 13.58 -0.83
CA ALA A 207 7.94 13.85 -2.18
C ALA A 207 8.40 15.29 -2.34
N GLY A 208 9.36 15.52 -3.24
CA GLY A 208 9.91 16.80 -3.59
C GLY A 208 11.17 16.68 -4.43
N LYS A 209 11.73 17.79 -4.86
CA LYS A 209 13.07 17.81 -5.46
C LYS A 209 14.13 17.77 -4.36
N ARG A 210 15.09 16.87 -4.49
CA ARG A 210 16.18 16.73 -3.54
C ARG A 210 17.00 18.01 -3.44
N ALA A 211 17.33 18.43 -2.21
CA ALA A 211 18.33 19.46 -1.97
C ALA A 211 19.73 18.96 -2.41
N GLU A 212 20.65 19.88 -2.66
CA GLU A 212 22.03 19.56 -3.08
C GLU A 212 22.68 18.57 -2.12
N ASN A 213 22.56 18.81 -0.81
CA ASN A 213 23.03 17.92 0.25
C ASN A 213 21.91 17.05 0.86
N GLY A 214 20.90 16.71 0.07
CA GLY A 214 19.68 16.05 0.53
C GLY A 214 19.83 14.57 0.88
N VAL A 215 20.99 13.96 0.63
CA VAL A 215 21.32 12.58 0.99
C VAL A 215 22.66 12.57 1.72
N TYR A 216 22.67 12.07 2.96
CA TYR A 216 23.82 12.18 3.85
C TYR A 216 24.91 11.13 3.64
N GLY A 217 24.74 10.19 2.73
CA GLY A 217 25.73 9.14 2.51
C GLY A 217 25.53 8.35 1.23
N LYS A 218 26.45 7.47 0.95
CA LYS A 218 26.35 6.54 -0.18
C LYS A 218 25.30 5.46 0.13
N GLN A 219 24.61 5.01 -0.90
CA GLN A 219 23.69 3.88 -0.79
C GLN A 219 24.44 2.63 -0.28
N VAL A 220 23.95 2.03 0.80
CA VAL A 220 24.46 0.79 1.34
C VAL A 220 23.54 -0.36 0.99
N ARG A 221 24.07 -1.40 0.39
CA ARG A 221 23.38 -2.68 0.14
C ARG A 221 24.31 -3.82 0.50
N PHE A 222 23.74 -4.83 1.12
CA PHE A 222 24.48 -6.06 1.36
C PHE A 222 24.68 -6.83 0.05
N ASN A 223 25.63 -7.76 0.05
CA ASN A 223 25.90 -8.59 -1.11
C ASN A 223 24.66 -9.42 -1.48
N SER A 224 24.33 -9.46 -2.78
CA SER A 224 23.17 -10.17 -3.31
C SER A 224 23.12 -11.66 -2.92
N LYS A 225 24.27 -12.31 -2.74
CA LYS A 225 24.39 -13.72 -2.32
C LYS A 225 23.70 -14.04 -0.98
N TYR A 226 23.44 -13.02 -0.14
CA TYR A 226 22.69 -13.22 1.11
C TYR A 226 21.18 -13.30 0.91
N PHE A 227 20.68 -12.91 -0.25
CA PHE A 227 19.24 -12.75 -0.50
C PHE A 227 18.76 -13.46 -1.76
N ILE A 228 19.66 -13.80 -2.68
CA ILE A 228 19.34 -14.48 -3.93
C ILE A 228 19.91 -15.89 -3.85
N HIS A 229 19.02 -16.87 -3.89
CA HIS A 229 19.36 -18.28 -3.87
C HIS A 229 18.85 -18.94 -5.14
N GLU A 230 19.76 -19.58 -5.87
CA GLU A 230 19.44 -20.44 -7.01
C GLU A 230 19.22 -21.88 -6.49
N LEU A 231 18.11 -22.52 -6.90
CA LEU A 231 17.67 -23.85 -6.42
C LEU A 231 17.55 -24.81 -7.59
#